data_ea98e6e57ec849eca2605468fd5fc7fb
#
_entry.id   ea98e6e57ec849eca2605468fd5fc7fb
#
_cell.length_a   1.000
_cell.length_b   1.000
_cell.length_c   1.000
_cell.angle_alpha   90.00
_cell.angle_beta   90.00
_cell.angle_gamma   90.00
#
_symmetry.space_group_name_H-M   'P 1'
#
loop_
_entity.id
_entity.type
_entity.pdbx_description
1 polymer ?
#
loop_
_entity_poly.entity_id
_entity_poly.type
_entity_poly.pdbx_seq_one_letter_code
_entity_poly.pdbx_strand_id
1 'polypeptide(L)'
;MENDYKVADINLAEFGRREISLAENEMPALMALREKYRAEQPLAGAKIMGCIHMTIQTAVLMETLIDLGAELRWSSCNIFSTQDHAAAAMAARGVPTFAWKGETEEEFEWCIEQTICKDGAPWDANM
;
A
#
# COMPACT_ATOMS: atom_id res chain seq x y z
N MET A 1 11.46 -16.73 -7.04
CA MET A 1 10.41 -15.74 -7.40
C MET A 1 10.80 -14.39 -6.79
N GLU A 2 10.98 -13.40 -7.62
CA GLU A 2 11.30 -12.07 -7.12
C GLU A 2 10.09 -11.47 -6.43
N ASN A 3 10.34 -10.81 -5.30
CA ASN A 3 9.28 -10.15 -4.57
C ASN A 3 8.94 -8.81 -5.24
N ASP A 4 7.68 -8.57 -5.51
CA ASP A 4 7.21 -7.31 -6.11
C ASP A 4 6.96 -6.28 -5.01
N TYR A 5 8.01 -5.99 -4.23
CA TYR A 5 8.02 -4.94 -3.22
C TYR A 5 9.45 -4.58 -2.82
N LYS A 6 9.62 -3.43 -2.21
CA LYS A 6 10.87 -3.08 -1.51
C LYS A 6 10.54 -2.22 -0.30
N VAL A 7 10.84 -2.75 0.88
CA VAL A 7 10.61 -2.09 2.18
C VAL A 7 11.88 -2.20 3.03
N ALA A 8 11.93 -1.45 4.14
CA ALA A 8 13.12 -1.44 4.99
C ALA A 8 13.38 -2.81 5.63
N ASP A 9 12.35 -3.41 6.21
CA ASP A 9 12.48 -4.70 6.92
C ASP A 9 11.13 -5.42 6.95
N ILE A 10 11.02 -6.48 6.18
CA ILE A 10 9.78 -7.27 6.11
C ILE A 10 9.41 -7.92 7.46
N ASN A 11 10.38 -8.11 8.33
CA ASN A 11 10.13 -8.70 9.65
C ASN A 11 9.31 -7.79 10.57
N LEU A 12 9.11 -6.52 10.21
CA LEU A 12 8.25 -5.60 10.93
C LEU A 12 6.76 -5.81 10.62
N ALA A 13 6.43 -6.73 9.73
CA ALA A 13 5.05 -6.92 9.25
C ALA A 13 4.07 -7.26 10.36
N GLU A 14 4.47 -8.09 11.32
CA GLU A 14 3.58 -8.47 12.43
C GLU A 14 3.25 -7.27 13.33
N PHE A 15 4.26 -6.45 13.64
CA PHE A 15 4.05 -5.21 14.37
C PHE A 15 3.13 -4.27 13.60
N GLY A 16 3.37 -4.12 12.30
CA GLY A 16 2.51 -3.32 11.42
C GLY A 16 1.07 -3.81 11.43
N ARG A 17 0.86 -5.11 11.37
CA ARG A 17 -0.49 -5.71 11.39
C ARG A 17 -1.24 -5.38 12.68
N ARG A 18 -0.56 -5.42 13.81
CA ARG A 18 -1.17 -5.06 15.09
C ARG A 18 -1.60 -3.59 15.13
N GLU A 19 -0.73 -2.70 14.63
CA GLU A 19 -1.03 -1.27 14.58
C GLU A 19 -2.16 -0.95 13.61
N ILE A 20 -2.22 -1.65 12.47
CA ILE A 20 -3.31 -1.51 11.50
C ILE A 20 -4.64 -1.90 12.16
N SER A 21 -4.67 -2.99 12.91
CA SER A 21 -5.88 -3.45 13.61
C SER A 21 -6.37 -2.42 14.63
N LEU A 22 -5.46 -1.74 15.32
CA LEU A 22 -5.81 -0.65 16.23
C LEU A 22 -6.37 0.55 15.46
N ALA A 23 -5.73 0.93 14.35
CA ALA A 23 -6.16 2.07 13.54
C ALA A 23 -7.55 1.86 12.94
N GLU A 24 -7.90 0.64 12.57
CA GLU A 24 -9.23 0.33 12.06
C GLU A 24 -10.34 0.75 13.02
N ASN A 25 -10.10 0.60 14.32
CA ASN A 25 -11.07 1.03 15.36
C ASN A 25 -11.23 2.55 15.42
N GLU A 26 -10.28 3.29 14.91
CA GLU A 26 -10.29 4.76 14.90
C GLU A 26 -10.79 5.32 13.57
N MET A 27 -11.13 4.46 12.63
CA MET A 27 -11.58 4.85 11.28
C MET A 27 -12.94 4.24 10.94
N PRO A 28 -13.98 4.52 11.73
CA PRO A 28 -15.26 3.83 11.60
C PRO A 28 -15.99 4.08 10.29
N ALA A 29 -15.83 5.27 9.69
CA ALA A 29 -16.46 5.56 8.40
C ALA A 29 -15.88 4.70 7.29
N LEU A 30 -14.55 4.54 7.27
CA LEU A 30 -13.88 3.72 6.28
C LEU A 30 -14.22 2.23 6.47
N MET A 31 -14.30 1.77 7.72
CA MET A 31 -14.72 0.40 8.02
C MET A 31 -16.17 0.14 7.61
N ALA A 32 -17.05 1.12 7.79
CA ALA A 32 -18.44 1.02 7.36
C ALA A 32 -18.55 0.89 5.83
N LEU A 33 -17.76 1.65 5.07
CA LEU A 33 -17.71 1.53 3.62
C LEU A 33 -17.20 0.16 3.17
N ARG A 34 -16.15 -0.33 3.84
CA ARG A 34 -15.59 -1.65 3.56
C ARG A 34 -16.64 -2.74 3.73
N GLU A 35 -17.35 -2.72 4.84
CA GLU A 35 -18.39 -3.70 5.17
C GLU A 35 -19.56 -3.60 4.19
N LYS A 36 -20.02 -2.39 3.89
CA LYS A 36 -21.18 -2.15 3.03
C LYS A 36 -20.96 -2.61 1.59
N TYR A 37 -19.78 -2.39 1.04
CA TYR A 37 -19.53 -2.61 -0.39
C TYR A 37 -18.67 -3.83 -0.70
N ARG A 38 -18.18 -4.54 0.30
CA ARG A 38 -17.30 -5.71 0.09
C ARG A 38 -17.91 -6.74 -0.86
N ALA A 39 -19.19 -7.07 -0.67
CA ALA A 39 -19.86 -8.07 -1.48
C ALA A 39 -20.08 -7.64 -2.93
N GLU A 40 -20.23 -6.33 -3.16
CA GLU A 40 -20.50 -5.78 -4.49
C GLU A 40 -19.25 -5.65 -5.35
N GLN A 41 -18.06 -5.58 -4.74
CA GLN A 41 -16.77 -5.38 -5.42
C GLN A 41 -16.81 -4.20 -6.40
N PRO A 42 -17.16 -2.98 -5.93
CA PRO A 42 -17.35 -1.85 -6.82
C PRO A 42 -16.07 -1.39 -7.52
N LEU A 43 -14.90 -1.78 -7.00
CA LEU A 43 -13.61 -1.44 -7.61
C LEU A 43 -13.01 -2.61 -8.40
N ALA A 44 -13.79 -3.63 -8.72
CA ALA A 44 -13.30 -4.73 -9.55
C ALA A 44 -12.80 -4.18 -10.89
N GLY A 45 -11.58 -4.54 -11.27
CA GLY A 45 -10.94 -4.04 -12.49
C GLY A 45 -10.19 -2.72 -12.32
N ALA A 46 -10.29 -2.06 -11.15
CA ALA A 46 -9.50 -0.86 -10.89
C ALA A 46 -8.05 -1.24 -10.63
N LYS A 47 -7.15 -0.61 -11.35
CA LYS A 47 -5.70 -0.69 -11.13
C LYS A 47 -5.25 0.65 -10.62
N ILE A 48 -4.99 0.75 -9.33
CA ILE A 48 -4.72 2.01 -8.66
C ILE A 48 -3.22 2.16 -8.38
N MET A 49 -2.64 3.20 -8.95
CA MET A 49 -1.30 3.64 -8.61
C MET A 49 -1.42 4.67 -7.49
N GLY A 50 -0.88 4.36 -6.31
CA GLY A 50 -0.94 5.25 -5.16
C GLY A 50 0.42 5.83 -4.82
N CYS A 51 0.42 7.12 -4.49
CA CYS A 51 1.62 7.82 -4.00
C CYS A 51 1.19 8.77 -2.88
N ILE A 52 1.16 8.26 -1.67
CA ILE A 52 0.80 9.02 -0.47
C ILE A 52 1.60 8.48 0.71
N HIS A 53 1.74 9.25 1.79
CA HIS A 53 2.51 8.85 2.97
C HIS A 53 2.18 7.41 3.38
N MET A 54 3.20 6.54 3.40
CA MET A 54 2.99 5.12 3.73
C MET A 54 2.93 4.93 5.24
N THR A 55 1.82 5.36 5.82
CA THR A 55 1.55 5.27 7.26
C THR A 55 0.58 4.12 7.55
N ILE A 56 0.36 3.87 8.84
CA ILE A 56 -0.62 2.87 9.29
C ILE A 56 -2.03 3.22 8.76
N GLN A 57 -2.41 4.50 8.80
CA GLN A 57 -3.71 4.94 8.29
C GLN A 57 -3.83 4.70 6.78
N THR A 58 -2.77 4.96 6.04
CA THR A 58 -2.73 4.66 4.60
C THR A 58 -2.86 3.16 4.35
N ALA A 59 -2.27 2.33 5.19
CA ALA A 59 -2.44 0.88 5.08
C ALA A 59 -3.90 0.46 5.25
N VAL A 60 -4.63 1.08 6.17
CA VAL A 60 -6.08 0.83 6.33
C VAL A 60 -6.84 1.22 5.05
N LEU A 61 -6.50 2.35 4.46
CA LEU A 61 -7.07 2.76 3.17
C LEU A 61 -6.76 1.74 2.08
N MET A 62 -5.51 1.33 1.95
CA MET A 62 -5.08 0.35 0.94
C MET A 62 -5.86 -0.94 1.07
N GLU A 63 -5.98 -1.47 2.28
CA GLU A 63 -6.73 -2.70 2.51
C GLU A 63 -8.22 -2.54 2.19
N THR A 64 -8.77 -1.36 2.44
CA THR A 64 -10.15 -1.06 2.07
C THR A 64 -10.33 -1.11 0.55
N LEU A 65 -9.42 -0.48 -0.21
CA LEU A 65 -9.47 -0.51 -1.67
C LEU A 65 -9.38 -1.94 -2.21
N ILE A 66 -8.50 -2.75 -1.63
CA ILE A 66 -8.34 -4.16 -2.02
C ILE A 66 -9.60 -4.97 -1.70
N ASP A 67 -10.17 -4.77 -0.52
CA ASP A 67 -11.40 -5.46 -0.11
C ASP A 67 -12.58 -5.10 -1.02
N LEU A 68 -12.53 -3.94 -1.65
CA LEU A 68 -13.54 -3.51 -2.62
C LEU A 68 -13.23 -3.94 -4.06
N GLY A 69 -12.13 -4.64 -4.29
CA GLY A 69 -11.81 -5.26 -5.57
C GLY A 69 -10.63 -4.69 -6.34
N ALA A 70 -9.98 -3.63 -5.84
CA ALA A 70 -8.89 -2.97 -6.56
C ALA A 70 -7.57 -3.74 -6.49
N GLU A 71 -6.76 -3.58 -7.52
CA GLU A 71 -5.34 -3.94 -7.49
C GLU A 71 -4.54 -2.67 -7.23
N LEU A 72 -3.51 -2.74 -6.40
CA LEU A 72 -2.70 -1.59 -6.00
C LEU A 72 -1.23 -1.77 -6.31
N ARG A 73 -0.56 -0.65 -6.62
CA ARG A 73 0.89 -0.49 -6.53
C ARG A 73 1.13 0.83 -5.82
N TRP A 74 1.97 0.83 -4.81
CA TRP A 74 2.03 1.97 -3.87
C TRP A 74 3.45 2.42 -3.55
N SER A 75 3.64 3.74 -3.46
CA SER A 75 4.87 4.37 -2.96
C SER A 75 4.51 5.51 -2.02
N SER A 76 5.50 6.01 -1.27
CA SER A 76 5.31 7.19 -0.43
C SER A 76 5.55 8.47 -1.23
N CYS A 77 4.87 9.54 -0.84
CA CYS A 77 5.07 10.85 -1.44
C CYS A 77 6.15 11.69 -0.74
N ASN A 78 6.87 11.12 0.22
CA ASN A 78 7.92 11.81 0.96
C ASN A 78 8.98 10.81 1.43
N ILE A 79 10.26 11.21 1.38
CA ILE A 79 11.38 10.32 1.71
C ILE A 79 11.49 9.96 3.20
N PHE A 80 10.83 10.70 4.09
CA PHE A 80 10.91 10.50 5.54
C PHE A 80 9.60 10.07 6.20
N SER A 81 8.48 10.10 5.49
CA SER A 81 7.16 9.93 6.11
C SER A 81 6.71 8.48 6.28
N THR A 82 7.41 7.53 5.68
CA THR A 82 7.04 6.12 5.77
C THR A 82 7.18 5.59 7.20
N GLN A 83 6.16 4.88 7.65
CA GLN A 83 6.26 4.02 8.83
C GLN A 83 6.63 2.63 8.33
N ASP A 84 7.85 2.20 8.62
CA ASP A 84 8.41 0.98 8.02
C ASP A 84 7.60 -0.28 8.35
N HIS A 85 6.97 -0.33 9.52
CA HIS A 85 6.11 -1.46 9.89
C HIS A 85 4.80 -1.47 9.09
N ALA A 86 4.29 -0.31 8.69
CA ALA A 86 3.11 -0.24 7.82
C ALA A 86 3.44 -0.77 6.41
N ALA A 87 4.57 -0.34 5.85
CA ALA A 87 5.04 -0.80 4.55
C ALA A 87 5.29 -2.32 4.58
N ALA A 88 5.91 -2.81 5.64
CA ALA A 88 6.18 -4.24 5.80
C ALA A 88 4.89 -5.07 5.86
N ALA A 89 3.87 -4.59 6.57
CA ALA A 89 2.59 -5.29 6.67
C ALA A 89 1.91 -5.43 5.30
N MET A 90 1.96 -4.36 4.50
CA MET A 90 1.37 -4.40 3.15
C MET A 90 2.17 -5.31 2.22
N ALA A 91 3.49 -5.25 2.25
CA ALA A 91 4.34 -6.13 1.46
C ALA A 91 4.12 -7.60 1.83
N ALA A 92 4.01 -7.91 3.11
CA ALA A 92 3.76 -9.28 3.58
C ALA A 92 2.40 -9.81 3.14
N ARG A 93 1.43 -8.93 2.97
CA ARG A 93 0.10 -9.28 2.44
C ARG A 93 0.14 -9.55 0.93
N GLY A 94 1.23 -9.24 0.27
CA GLY A 94 1.37 -9.43 -1.18
C GLY A 94 1.00 -8.18 -1.99
N VAL A 95 0.90 -7.01 -1.33
CA VAL A 95 0.63 -5.75 -2.03
C VAL A 95 1.95 -5.14 -2.48
N PRO A 96 2.13 -4.87 -3.78
CA PRO A 96 3.34 -4.21 -4.28
C PRO A 96 3.52 -2.83 -3.62
N THR A 97 4.44 -2.75 -2.67
CA THR A 97 4.71 -1.57 -1.86
C THR A 97 6.19 -1.23 -1.93
N PHE A 98 6.49 0.02 -2.30
CA PHE A 98 7.85 0.50 -2.50
C PHE A 98 8.04 1.76 -1.67
N ALA A 99 8.41 1.59 -0.41
CA ALA A 99 8.57 2.70 0.52
C ALA A 99 9.39 2.31 1.75
N TRP A 100 10.28 3.19 2.18
CA TRP A 100 10.96 3.08 3.46
C TRP A 100 11.35 4.47 3.95
N LYS A 101 11.56 4.60 5.24
CA LYS A 101 11.99 5.87 5.83
C LYS A 101 13.47 6.09 5.52
N GLY A 102 13.78 7.27 4.99
CA GLY A 102 15.16 7.66 4.70
C GLY A 102 15.60 7.27 3.28
N GLU A 103 14.68 7.27 2.32
CA GLU A 103 15.02 7.12 0.90
C GLU A 103 15.92 8.27 0.44
N THR A 104 16.87 7.97 -0.44
CA THR A 104 17.54 9.01 -1.21
C THR A 104 16.59 9.53 -2.27
N GLU A 105 16.90 10.66 -2.91
CA GLU A 105 16.08 11.18 -4.00
C GLU A 105 16.00 10.20 -5.16
N GLU A 106 17.11 9.54 -5.49
CA GLU A 106 17.14 8.52 -6.54
C GLU A 106 16.27 7.31 -6.19
N GLU A 107 16.34 6.87 -4.94
CA GLU A 107 15.51 5.77 -4.45
C GLU A 107 14.02 6.15 -4.46
N PHE A 108 13.71 7.37 -4.09
CA PHE A 108 12.36 7.91 -4.12
C PHE A 108 11.78 7.88 -5.54
N GLU A 109 12.53 8.33 -6.51
CA GLU A 109 12.12 8.30 -7.93
C GLU A 109 11.95 6.86 -8.41
N TRP A 110 12.86 5.97 -8.04
CA TRP A 110 12.76 4.55 -8.37
C TRP A 110 11.48 3.93 -7.80
N CYS A 111 11.13 4.27 -6.56
CA CYS A 111 9.91 3.77 -5.93
C CYS A 111 8.65 4.19 -6.69
N ILE A 112 8.60 5.46 -7.12
CA ILE A 112 7.47 5.96 -7.91
C ILE A 112 7.38 5.23 -9.25
N GLU A 113 8.52 5.01 -9.89
CA GLU A 113 8.58 4.29 -11.17
C GLU A 113 8.01 2.87 -11.03
N GLN A 114 8.25 2.20 -9.90
CA GLN A 114 7.70 0.86 -9.67
C GLN A 114 6.18 0.85 -9.56
N THR A 115 5.55 1.95 -9.24
CA THR A 115 4.08 2.03 -9.21
C THR A 115 3.48 2.17 -10.61
N ILE A 116 4.26 2.69 -11.55
CA ILE A 116 3.83 2.92 -12.94
C ILE A 116 4.15 1.70 -13.81
N CYS A 117 5.26 1.03 -13.53
CA CYS A 117 5.78 -0.09 -14.30
C CYS A 117 5.82 -1.37 -13.47
N LYS A 118 5.63 -2.50 -14.13
CA LYS A 118 5.80 -3.82 -13.55
C LYS A 118 6.67 -4.65 -14.49
N ASP A 119 7.74 -5.23 -13.96
CA ASP A 119 8.69 -6.03 -14.75
C ASP A 119 9.23 -5.28 -16.00
N GLY A 120 9.47 -3.99 -15.84
CA GLY A 120 10.02 -3.14 -16.91
C GLY A 120 9.01 -2.72 -17.97
N ALA A 121 7.74 -3.04 -17.82
CA ALA A 121 6.67 -2.68 -18.76
C ALA A 121 5.61 -1.83 -18.06
N PRO A 122 4.88 -0.97 -18.79
CA PRO A 122 3.79 -0.21 -18.20
C PRO A 122 2.76 -1.12 -17.54
N TRP A 123 2.36 -0.77 -16.32
CA TRP A 123 1.34 -1.53 -15.59
C TRP A 123 -0.09 -1.15 -16.02
N ASP A 124 -0.22 -0.01 -16.69
CA ASP A 124 -1.49 0.51 -17.19
C ASP A 124 -2.51 0.77 -16.07
N ALA A 125 -2.07 1.47 -15.03
CA ALA A 125 -2.98 1.94 -13.99
C ALA A 125 -4.10 2.78 -14.62
N ASN A 126 -5.32 2.61 -14.15
CA ASN A 126 -6.47 3.38 -14.63
C ASN A 126 -7.04 4.33 -13.56
N MET A 127 -6.36 4.39 -12.42
CA MET A 127 -6.72 5.28 -11.32
C MET A 127 -5.51 5.62 -10.45
#